data_3aef50639352d23f2a3e292868e7dbc7
#
_entry.id   3aef50639352d23f2a3e292868e7dbc7
#
_cell.length_a   1.000
_cell.length_b   1.000
_cell.length_c   1.000
_cell.angle_alpha   90.00
_cell.angle_beta   90.00
_cell.angle_gamma   90.00
#
_symmetry.space_group_name_H-M   'P 1'
#
loop_
_entity.id
_entity.type
_entity.pdbx_description
1 polymer ?
#
loop_
_entity_poly.entity_id
_entity_poly.type
_entity_poly.pdbx_seq_one_letter_code
_entity_poly.pdbx_strand_id
1 'polypeptide(L)'
;MSIVEHHNDEMFSGTKEVAENLKIEVSKLQPWIDEHVPGAGAIKLIEQFKGGQSNPTYKITTEGRNLVLRRKPPGKLLRSAHAVDREYRVITALYETKVPVPKTYGLCEDDDVAGTAFFVMDFLDGDIFWNHSLPSLKKEDRIKIFQNKNKTLAALHNVDYKKVGLESYGKHGNYVSRQIETWSRQYRASETDNIEAMNNLIEWLPQNIPNDDATSIVHGDFRLDNMIYKNNEVIGVLDWELSTLGHPVADFSYHCLTWRTEPIFYDYPKLKELGVPNEVEYRDMYSEATGKDLSANWEYYMAFNIFKVAAICQGILGRVRDGTAANKHAEERGMKVYPLAEAAWSIVENNFK
;
A
#
# COMPACT_ATOMS: atom_id res chain seq x y z
N MET A 1 7.14 2.93 2.30
CA MET A 1 7.04 1.93 3.37
C MET A 1 7.42 2.61 4.69
N SER A 2 6.45 2.97 5.53
CA SER A 2 6.76 3.46 6.87
C SER A 2 7.09 2.23 7.73
N ILE A 3 8.35 2.05 8.13
CA ILE A 3 8.69 1.17 9.23
C ILE A 3 8.02 1.81 10.43
N VAL A 4 7.15 1.04 11.07
CA VAL A 4 6.42 1.50 12.25
C VAL A 4 7.44 1.62 13.36
N GLU A 5 7.87 2.86 13.64
CA GLU A 5 8.28 3.19 14.99
C GLU A 5 7.14 2.76 15.91
N HIS A 6 7.41 2.50 17.21
CA HIS A 6 6.38 2.43 18.25
C HIS A 6 5.62 3.78 18.27
N HIS A 7 4.80 3.98 17.24
CA HIS A 7 4.04 5.19 17.10
C HIS A 7 2.84 5.07 18.02
N ASN A 8 2.73 6.03 18.88
CA ASN A 8 1.49 6.36 19.54
C ASN A 8 0.43 6.41 18.44
N ASP A 9 -0.54 5.51 18.42
CA ASP A 9 -1.63 5.47 17.43
C ASP A 9 -2.29 6.86 17.29
N GLU A 10 -2.23 7.68 18.35
CA GLU A 10 -2.71 9.06 18.40
C GLU A 10 -1.98 10.03 17.43
N MET A 11 -0.73 9.74 17.03
CA MET A 11 0.04 10.62 16.14
C MET A 11 -0.48 10.58 14.69
N PHE A 12 -0.99 9.42 14.26
CA PHE A 12 -1.46 9.19 12.88
C PHE A 12 -2.97 9.04 12.78
N SER A 13 -3.65 8.78 13.89
CA SER A 13 -5.12 8.63 13.93
C SER A 13 -5.81 9.97 14.12
N GLY A 14 -7.03 10.06 13.55
CA GLY A 14 -7.90 11.23 13.67
C GLY A 14 -7.55 12.36 12.73
N THR A 15 -8.13 13.52 13.03
CA THR A 15 -8.02 14.73 12.21
C THR A 15 -7.29 15.85 12.96
N LYS A 16 -6.92 16.87 12.23
CA LYS A 16 -6.32 18.14 12.72
C LYS A 16 -6.89 19.30 11.92
N GLU A 17 -6.68 20.51 12.39
CA GLU A 17 -6.97 21.72 11.63
C GLU A 17 -6.21 21.72 10.30
N VAL A 18 -6.86 22.19 9.25
CA VAL A 18 -6.27 22.25 7.91
C VAL A 18 -5.15 23.32 7.90
N ALA A 19 -3.97 22.92 7.46
CA ALA A 19 -2.85 23.85 7.31
C ALA A 19 -3.21 25.00 6.35
N GLU A 20 -2.72 26.23 6.60
CA GLU A 20 -3.12 27.43 5.88
C GLU A 20 -2.97 27.32 4.36
N ASN A 21 -1.85 26.77 3.91
CA ASN A 21 -1.56 26.56 2.49
C ASN A 21 -2.36 25.39 1.84
N LEU A 22 -3.16 24.67 2.63
CA LEU A 22 -3.96 23.53 2.20
C LEU A 22 -5.46 23.78 2.39
N LYS A 23 -5.87 24.95 2.85
CA LYS A 23 -7.28 25.32 3.04
C LYS A 23 -8.08 25.20 1.74
N ILE A 24 -9.33 24.81 1.89
CA ILE A 24 -10.31 24.73 0.80
C ILE A 24 -11.42 25.73 1.10
N GLU A 25 -11.77 26.56 0.12
CA GLU A 25 -12.86 27.51 0.24
C GLU A 25 -14.22 26.81 0.16
N VAL A 26 -14.98 26.82 1.27
CA VAL A 26 -16.29 26.17 1.33
C VAL A 26 -17.25 26.71 0.26
N SER A 27 -17.21 28.01 0.00
CA SER A 27 -18.07 28.66 -1.01
C SER A 27 -17.86 28.14 -2.43
N LYS A 28 -16.66 27.66 -2.75
CA LYS A 28 -16.34 27.06 -4.05
C LYS A 28 -16.63 25.55 -4.09
N LEU A 29 -16.40 24.85 -2.98
CA LEU A 29 -16.62 23.41 -2.89
C LEU A 29 -18.11 23.03 -2.75
N GLN A 30 -18.90 23.84 -2.01
CA GLN A 30 -20.31 23.54 -1.73
C GLN A 30 -21.15 23.26 -3.01
N PRO A 31 -21.11 24.08 -4.08
CA PRO A 31 -21.87 23.81 -5.29
C PRO A 31 -21.53 22.46 -5.92
N TRP A 32 -20.25 22.06 -5.89
CA TRP A 32 -19.81 20.77 -6.40
C TRP A 32 -20.36 19.61 -5.54
N ILE A 33 -20.36 19.75 -4.22
CA ILE A 33 -20.93 18.75 -3.31
C ILE A 33 -22.44 18.62 -3.53
N ASP A 34 -23.16 19.73 -3.69
CA ASP A 34 -24.62 19.73 -3.90
C ASP A 34 -25.01 18.99 -5.19
N GLU A 35 -24.20 19.13 -6.24
CA GLU A 35 -24.41 18.48 -7.54
C GLU A 35 -24.09 16.97 -7.50
N HIS A 36 -22.99 16.57 -6.84
CA HIS A 36 -22.42 15.23 -6.98
C HIS A 36 -22.76 14.30 -5.81
N VAL A 37 -23.08 14.83 -4.62
CA VAL A 37 -23.31 14.04 -3.41
C VAL A 37 -24.72 14.18 -2.89
N PRO A 38 -25.68 13.36 -3.38
CA PRO A 38 -27.09 13.46 -2.97
C PRO A 38 -27.27 13.36 -1.47
N GLY A 39 -28.00 14.32 -0.87
CA GLY A 39 -28.35 14.34 0.54
C GLY A 39 -27.19 14.70 1.48
N ALA A 40 -26.11 15.27 0.96
CA ALA A 40 -25.02 15.79 1.81
C ALA A 40 -25.49 17.00 2.63
N GLY A 41 -26.18 17.96 2.01
CA GLY A 41 -26.54 19.23 2.64
C GLY A 41 -25.31 20.11 2.86
N ALA A 42 -25.46 21.16 3.67
CA ALA A 42 -24.43 22.17 3.87
C ALA A 42 -23.16 21.59 4.54
N ILE A 43 -22.00 22.01 4.04
CA ILE A 43 -20.70 21.72 4.66
C ILE A 43 -20.61 22.49 5.99
N LYS A 44 -20.37 21.77 7.08
CA LYS A 44 -20.23 22.35 8.44
C LYS A 44 -18.79 22.48 8.86
N LEU A 45 -17.92 21.52 8.49
CA LEU A 45 -16.51 21.50 8.91
C LEU A 45 -15.67 20.73 7.89
N ILE A 46 -14.48 21.24 7.65
CA ILE A 46 -13.42 20.55 6.90
C ILE A 46 -12.21 20.39 7.80
N GLU A 47 -11.75 19.15 8.01
CA GLU A 47 -10.57 18.82 8.81
C GLU A 47 -9.60 18.01 7.95
N GLN A 48 -8.31 18.09 8.22
CA GLN A 48 -7.30 17.30 7.55
C GLN A 48 -6.99 16.04 8.36
N PHE A 49 -6.92 14.86 7.73
CA PHE A 49 -6.42 13.66 8.41
C PHE A 49 -4.93 13.83 8.76
N LYS A 50 -4.53 13.28 9.91
CA LYS A 50 -3.13 13.29 10.37
C LYS A 50 -2.26 12.33 9.54
N GLY A 51 -2.81 11.18 9.13
CA GLY A 51 -2.19 10.23 8.20
C GLY A 51 -2.33 10.63 6.74
N GLY A 52 -1.68 9.89 5.83
CA GLY A 52 -1.77 10.14 4.38
C GLY A 52 -0.87 11.27 3.92
N GLN A 53 0.45 11.03 3.93
CA GLN A 53 1.44 12.09 3.61
C GLN A 53 1.56 12.40 2.11
N SER A 54 1.19 11.46 1.24
CA SER A 54 1.36 11.62 -0.22
C SER A 54 0.35 12.59 -0.82
N ASN A 55 -0.93 12.41 -0.54
CA ASN A 55 -2.03 13.23 -1.05
C ASN A 55 -2.83 13.81 0.13
N PRO A 56 -2.99 15.15 0.23
CA PRO A 56 -3.81 15.75 1.27
C PRO A 56 -5.22 15.16 1.28
N THR A 57 -5.62 14.63 2.42
CA THR A 57 -6.90 13.95 2.62
C THR A 57 -7.67 14.66 3.72
N TYR A 58 -8.95 14.94 3.47
CA TYR A 58 -9.79 15.74 4.33
C TYR A 58 -11.06 14.98 4.71
N LYS A 59 -11.48 15.14 5.96
CA LYS A 59 -12.82 14.80 6.40
C LYS A 59 -13.72 16.01 6.21
N ILE A 60 -14.83 15.84 5.51
CA ILE A 60 -15.85 16.86 5.34
C ILE A 60 -17.08 16.41 6.12
N THR A 61 -17.43 17.16 7.15
CA THR A 61 -18.68 16.98 7.90
C THR A 61 -19.75 17.84 7.25
N THR A 62 -20.83 17.23 6.77
CA THR A 62 -21.98 17.92 6.21
C THR A 62 -23.21 17.71 7.12
N GLU A 63 -24.35 18.31 6.77
CA GLU A 63 -25.61 18.11 7.50
C GLU A 63 -26.09 16.66 7.46
N GLY A 64 -25.92 16.00 6.31
CA GLY A 64 -26.47 14.65 6.06
C GLY A 64 -25.49 13.52 6.30
N ARG A 65 -24.19 13.75 6.17
CA ARG A 65 -23.18 12.66 6.27
C ARG A 65 -21.75 13.19 6.41
N ASN A 66 -20.84 12.29 6.73
CA ASN A 66 -19.39 12.53 6.63
C ASN A 66 -18.87 12.02 5.29
N LEU A 67 -17.93 12.76 4.70
CA LEU A 67 -17.29 12.46 3.43
C LEU A 67 -15.75 12.54 3.59
N VAL A 68 -15.05 11.93 2.65
CA VAL A 68 -13.60 12.09 2.50
C VAL A 68 -13.33 12.73 1.15
N LEU A 69 -12.54 13.81 1.15
CA LEU A 69 -12.00 14.42 -0.04
C LEU A 69 -10.50 14.15 -0.10
N ARG A 70 -10.02 13.55 -1.20
CA ARG A 70 -8.60 13.29 -1.46
C ARG A 70 -8.15 14.12 -2.65
N ARG A 71 -7.11 14.94 -2.47
CA ARG A 71 -6.68 15.97 -3.41
C ARG A 71 -5.21 15.82 -3.75
N LYS A 72 -4.82 16.17 -4.99
CA LYS A 72 -3.41 16.34 -5.34
C LYS A 72 -2.76 17.42 -4.46
N PRO A 73 -1.51 17.25 -4.02
CA PRO A 73 -0.79 18.32 -3.34
C PRO A 73 -0.66 19.55 -4.27
N PRO A 74 -0.72 20.78 -3.73
CA PRO A 74 -0.41 21.95 -4.53
C PRO A 74 1.09 22.03 -4.88
N GLY A 75 1.42 22.68 -6.01
CA GLY A 75 2.79 22.91 -6.46
C GLY A 75 3.25 22.05 -7.63
N LYS A 76 4.54 22.13 -7.97
CA LYS A 76 5.12 21.36 -9.09
C LYS A 76 5.35 19.91 -8.66
N LEU A 77 4.62 18.99 -9.25
CA LEU A 77 4.70 17.56 -9.00
C LEU A 77 5.46 16.83 -10.12
N LEU A 78 6.07 15.70 -9.79
CA LEU A 78 6.58 14.79 -10.81
C LEU A 78 5.41 14.22 -11.63
N ARG A 79 5.58 14.06 -12.93
CA ARG A 79 4.51 13.77 -13.91
C ARG A 79 3.67 12.53 -13.63
N SER A 80 4.13 11.60 -12.80
CA SER A 80 3.43 10.36 -12.43
C SER A 80 3.15 10.23 -10.93
N ALA A 81 3.51 11.22 -10.12
CA ALA A 81 3.26 11.23 -8.70
C ALA A 81 1.86 11.81 -8.42
N HIS A 82 1.21 11.29 -7.36
CA HIS A 82 -0.05 11.86 -6.86
C HIS A 82 -1.24 11.78 -7.86
N ALA A 83 -1.38 10.66 -8.58
CA ALA A 83 -2.42 10.46 -9.59
C ALA A 83 -3.78 10.11 -8.93
N VAL A 84 -4.48 11.10 -8.37
CA VAL A 84 -5.79 10.92 -7.71
C VAL A 84 -6.86 10.42 -8.68
N ASP A 85 -6.73 10.70 -9.98
CA ASP A 85 -7.56 10.18 -11.07
C ASP A 85 -7.44 8.65 -11.19
N ARG A 86 -6.24 8.11 -11.01
CA ARG A 86 -6.02 6.66 -11.01
C ARG A 86 -6.61 6.00 -9.77
N GLU A 87 -6.42 6.61 -8.59
CA GLU A 87 -7.03 6.13 -7.34
C GLU A 87 -8.56 6.13 -7.46
N TYR A 88 -9.15 7.25 -7.90
CA TYR A 88 -10.58 7.34 -8.15
C TYR A 88 -11.08 6.24 -9.08
N ARG A 89 -10.39 6.02 -10.21
CA ARG A 89 -10.77 5.02 -11.20
C ARG A 89 -10.81 3.60 -10.64
N VAL A 90 -9.79 3.19 -9.89
CA VAL A 90 -9.75 1.83 -9.34
C VAL A 90 -10.76 1.64 -8.20
N ILE A 91 -10.90 2.62 -7.30
CA ILE A 91 -11.89 2.56 -6.21
C ILE A 91 -13.31 2.46 -6.79
N THR A 92 -13.64 3.31 -7.77
CA THR A 92 -14.95 3.30 -8.44
C THR A 92 -15.23 1.95 -9.11
N ALA A 93 -14.24 1.39 -9.82
CA ALA A 93 -14.38 0.11 -10.51
C ALA A 93 -14.56 -1.07 -9.55
N LEU A 94 -13.99 -1.00 -8.36
CA LEU A 94 -14.06 -2.07 -7.36
C LEU A 94 -15.32 -2.03 -6.50
N TYR A 95 -16.06 -0.92 -6.48
CA TYR A 95 -17.18 -0.73 -5.55
C TYR A 95 -18.27 -1.81 -5.63
N GLU A 96 -18.60 -2.28 -6.82
CA GLU A 96 -19.59 -3.34 -7.03
C GLU A 96 -18.99 -4.77 -6.97
N THR A 97 -17.78 -4.90 -6.44
CA THR A 97 -17.09 -6.20 -6.30
C THR A 97 -17.11 -6.69 -4.84
N LYS A 98 -16.41 -7.79 -4.58
CA LYS A 98 -16.20 -8.30 -3.21
C LYS A 98 -15.06 -7.57 -2.46
N VAL A 99 -14.39 -6.63 -3.10
CA VAL A 99 -13.31 -5.84 -2.49
C VAL A 99 -13.94 -4.68 -1.74
N PRO A 100 -13.78 -4.58 -0.42
CA PRO A 100 -14.34 -3.48 0.34
C PRO A 100 -13.60 -2.18 0.00
N VAL A 101 -14.31 -1.23 -0.58
CA VAL A 101 -13.83 0.12 -0.90
C VAL A 101 -14.94 1.13 -0.62
N PRO A 102 -14.61 2.39 -0.28
CA PRO A 102 -15.62 3.43 -0.12
C PRO A 102 -16.32 3.73 -1.45
N LYS A 103 -17.60 4.09 -1.39
CA LYS A 103 -18.31 4.62 -2.56
C LYS A 103 -17.70 5.96 -2.95
N THR A 104 -17.37 6.14 -4.22
CA THR A 104 -16.95 7.41 -4.80
C THR A 104 -18.13 8.17 -5.37
N TYR A 105 -18.05 9.51 -5.35
CA TYR A 105 -19.13 10.38 -5.85
C TYR A 105 -18.75 11.14 -7.11
N GLY A 106 -17.48 11.43 -7.30
CA GLY A 106 -17.00 12.12 -8.49
C GLY A 106 -15.53 12.49 -8.40
N LEU A 107 -14.92 12.70 -9.56
CA LEU A 107 -13.59 13.29 -9.76
C LEU A 107 -13.78 14.70 -10.28
N CYS A 108 -13.15 15.67 -9.64
CA CYS A 108 -13.10 17.06 -10.11
C CYS A 108 -11.67 17.37 -10.58
N GLU A 109 -11.55 17.81 -11.82
CA GLU A 109 -10.29 18.24 -12.43
C GLU A 109 -10.21 19.76 -12.59
N ASP A 110 -11.23 20.49 -12.10
CA ASP A 110 -11.27 21.96 -12.09
C ASP A 110 -10.55 22.48 -10.84
N ASP A 111 -9.39 23.12 -11.05
CA ASP A 111 -8.57 23.67 -9.99
C ASP A 111 -9.25 24.84 -9.27
N ASP A 112 -10.25 25.51 -9.86
CA ASP A 112 -10.96 26.63 -9.24
C ASP A 112 -11.84 26.19 -8.06
N VAL A 113 -12.23 24.90 -7.99
CA VAL A 113 -13.11 24.35 -6.94
C VAL A 113 -12.35 24.13 -5.64
N ALA A 114 -11.19 23.46 -5.70
CA ALA A 114 -10.41 23.12 -4.52
C ALA A 114 -8.89 23.33 -4.66
N GLY A 115 -8.46 24.09 -5.65
CA GLY A 115 -7.06 24.45 -5.88
C GLY A 115 -6.25 23.42 -6.67
N THR A 116 -6.65 22.16 -6.69
CA THR A 116 -6.08 21.07 -7.50
C THR A 116 -7.10 19.95 -7.65
N ALA A 117 -6.90 19.05 -8.63
CA ALA A 117 -7.77 17.92 -8.85
C ALA A 117 -7.99 17.07 -7.59
N PHE A 118 -9.22 16.64 -7.36
CA PHE A 118 -9.63 15.85 -6.20
C PHE A 118 -10.77 14.88 -6.55
N PHE A 119 -10.99 13.91 -5.66
CA PHE A 119 -12.23 13.12 -5.67
C PHE A 119 -12.84 13.06 -4.27
N VAL A 120 -14.15 12.77 -4.24
CA VAL A 120 -14.91 12.63 -3.01
C VAL A 120 -15.45 11.20 -2.89
N MET A 121 -15.39 10.67 -1.67
CA MET A 121 -15.87 9.32 -1.33
C MET A 121 -16.54 9.30 0.05
N ASP A 122 -17.21 8.20 0.38
CA ASP A 122 -17.78 7.99 1.71
C ASP A 122 -16.69 7.99 2.78
N PHE A 123 -17.02 8.54 3.94
CA PHE A 123 -16.26 8.32 5.16
C PHE A 123 -16.67 6.99 5.77
N LEU A 124 -15.73 6.07 5.92
CA LEU A 124 -15.93 4.80 6.58
C LEU A 124 -15.57 4.92 8.06
N ASP A 125 -16.56 4.66 8.92
CA ASP A 125 -16.39 4.70 10.38
C ASP A 125 -15.86 3.36 10.88
N GLY A 126 -14.57 3.30 11.21
CA GLY A 126 -13.87 2.11 11.69
C GLY A 126 -12.45 2.41 12.17
N ASP A 127 -11.75 1.37 12.55
CA ASP A 127 -10.41 1.43 13.13
C ASP A 127 -9.32 1.21 12.07
N ILE A 128 -8.20 1.91 12.20
CA ILE A 128 -6.97 1.66 11.44
C ILE A 128 -5.90 1.20 12.42
N PHE A 129 -5.27 0.05 12.14
CA PHE A 129 -4.23 -0.50 13.00
C PHE A 129 -2.85 -0.14 12.47
N TRP A 130 -2.16 0.73 13.18
CA TRP A 130 -0.81 1.17 12.85
C TRP A 130 0.26 0.20 13.36
N ASN A 131 0.01 -0.45 14.51
CA ASN A 131 0.91 -1.44 15.06
C ASN A 131 0.55 -2.85 14.57
N HIS A 132 1.42 -3.44 13.78
CA HIS A 132 1.21 -4.76 13.16
C HIS A 132 1.13 -5.92 14.16
N SER A 133 1.60 -5.75 15.40
CA SER A 133 1.43 -6.75 16.47
C SER A 133 0.03 -6.77 17.07
N LEU A 134 -0.80 -5.74 16.77
CA LEU A 134 -2.16 -5.58 17.27
C LEU A 134 -2.25 -5.76 18.81
N PRO A 135 -1.46 -5.01 19.62
CA PRO A 135 -1.30 -5.27 21.05
C PRO A 135 -2.59 -5.10 21.85
N SER A 136 -3.49 -4.24 21.38
CA SER A 136 -4.79 -3.97 22.00
C SER A 136 -5.84 -5.07 21.79
N LEU A 137 -5.60 -6.02 20.86
CA LEU A 137 -6.56 -7.04 20.52
C LEU A 137 -6.29 -8.36 21.25
N LYS A 138 -7.37 -9.13 21.48
CA LYS A 138 -7.27 -10.52 21.94
C LYS A 138 -6.74 -11.41 20.81
N LYS A 139 -6.20 -12.57 21.19
CA LYS A 139 -5.65 -13.54 20.22
C LYS A 139 -6.65 -13.94 19.15
N GLU A 140 -7.90 -14.21 19.54
CA GLU A 140 -8.97 -14.63 18.64
C GLU A 140 -9.34 -13.53 17.63
N ASP A 141 -9.27 -12.27 18.03
CA ASP A 141 -9.55 -11.12 17.16
C ASP A 141 -8.39 -10.86 16.20
N ARG A 142 -7.12 -11.03 16.63
CA ARG A 142 -5.96 -10.98 15.74
C ARG A 142 -6.05 -12.01 14.63
N ILE A 143 -6.41 -13.25 14.96
CA ILE A 143 -6.63 -14.31 13.96
C ILE A 143 -7.64 -13.86 12.91
N LYS A 144 -8.79 -13.33 13.33
CA LYS A 144 -9.84 -12.83 12.43
C LYS A 144 -9.35 -11.69 11.53
N ILE A 145 -8.60 -10.74 12.09
CA ILE A 145 -7.99 -9.64 11.32
C ILE A 145 -7.12 -10.19 10.19
N PHE A 146 -6.22 -11.13 10.49
CA PHE A 146 -5.36 -11.71 9.46
C PHE A 146 -6.12 -12.56 8.45
N GLN A 147 -7.13 -13.31 8.87
CA GLN A 147 -8.02 -14.06 7.97
C GLN A 147 -8.79 -13.14 7.03
N ASN A 148 -9.39 -12.05 7.55
CA ASN A 148 -10.14 -11.10 6.75
C ASN A 148 -9.23 -10.31 5.80
N LYS A 149 -8.02 -9.97 6.25
CA LYS A 149 -6.99 -9.36 5.39
C LYS A 149 -6.61 -10.27 4.22
N ASN A 150 -6.36 -11.55 4.47
CA ASN A 150 -6.06 -12.54 3.44
C ASN A 150 -7.21 -12.67 2.44
N LYS A 151 -8.44 -12.87 2.94
CA LYS A 151 -9.66 -12.96 2.12
C LYS A 151 -9.87 -11.72 1.24
N THR A 152 -9.56 -10.54 1.76
CA THR A 152 -9.70 -9.28 1.02
C THR A 152 -8.70 -9.20 -0.13
N LEU A 153 -7.43 -9.58 0.09
CA LEU A 153 -6.43 -9.60 -0.99
C LEU A 153 -6.75 -10.68 -2.03
N ALA A 154 -7.19 -11.85 -1.59
CA ALA A 154 -7.66 -12.91 -2.51
C ALA A 154 -8.86 -12.43 -3.35
N ALA A 155 -9.81 -11.71 -2.74
CA ALA A 155 -10.93 -11.12 -3.46
C ALA A 155 -10.45 -10.12 -4.53
N LEU A 156 -9.48 -9.26 -4.21
CA LEU A 156 -8.88 -8.31 -5.17
C LEU A 156 -8.25 -9.04 -6.36
N HIS A 157 -7.44 -10.06 -6.09
CA HIS A 157 -6.74 -10.81 -7.14
C HIS A 157 -7.67 -11.68 -8.00
N ASN A 158 -8.89 -11.95 -7.53
CA ASN A 158 -9.93 -12.67 -8.26
C ASN A 158 -10.86 -11.74 -9.06
N VAL A 159 -10.72 -10.42 -8.97
CA VAL A 159 -11.52 -9.49 -9.77
C VAL A 159 -11.17 -9.65 -11.26
N ASP A 160 -12.17 -9.85 -12.09
CA ASP A 160 -12.00 -9.76 -13.54
C ASP A 160 -11.83 -8.28 -13.92
N TYR A 161 -10.58 -7.86 -14.03
CA TYR A 161 -10.21 -6.46 -14.30
C TYR A 161 -10.77 -5.94 -15.64
N LYS A 162 -11.07 -6.83 -16.59
CA LYS A 162 -11.69 -6.44 -17.87
C LYS A 162 -13.16 -6.11 -17.67
N LYS A 163 -13.90 -6.95 -16.94
CA LYS A 163 -15.33 -6.72 -16.66
C LYS A 163 -15.58 -5.44 -15.88
N VAL A 164 -14.67 -5.06 -15.00
CA VAL A 164 -14.79 -3.80 -14.24
C VAL A 164 -14.18 -2.58 -14.94
N GLY A 165 -13.79 -2.69 -16.22
CA GLY A 165 -13.30 -1.56 -17.04
C GLY A 165 -11.87 -1.12 -16.74
N LEU A 166 -11.05 -2.00 -16.14
CA LEU A 166 -9.66 -1.71 -15.79
C LEU A 166 -8.63 -2.33 -16.75
N GLU A 167 -9.01 -2.74 -17.95
CA GLU A 167 -8.08 -3.34 -18.92
C GLU A 167 -6.91 -2.41 -19.28
N SER A 168 -7.14 -1.09 -19.36
CA SER A 168 -6.10 -0.08 -19.60
C SER A 168 -5.47 0.50 -18.35
N TYR A 169 -5.72 -0.08 -17.16
CA TYR A 169 -5.23 0.46 -15.88
C TYR A 169 -3.73 0.28 -15.66
N GLY A 170 -3.11 -0.68 -16.33
CA GLY A 170 -1.68 -0.96 -16.27
C GLY A 170 -1.17 -1.68 -17.52
N LYS A 171 0.12 -1.97 -17.53
CA LYS A 171 0.73 -2.76 -18.61
C LYS A 171 0.48 -4.24 -18.37
N HIS A 172 0.04 -4.95 -19.40
CA HIS A 172 -0.13 -6.41 -19.37
C HIS A 172 1.22 -7.13 -19.49
N GLY A 173 1.32 -8.28 -18.84
CA GLY A 173 2.45 -9.20 -18.94
C GLY A 173 3.77 -8.66 -18.40
N ASN A 174 4.75 -9.55 -18.25
CA ASN A 174 6.13 -9.22 -17.85
C ASN A 174 6.26 -8.31 -16.60
N TYR A 175 5.28 -8.41 -15.67
CA TYR A 175 5.28 -7.53 -14.48
C TYR A 175 6.55 -7.68 -13.66
N VAL A 176 6.94 -8.91 -13.34
CA VAL A 176 8.12 -9.21 -12.50
C VAL A 176 9.40 -8.70 -13.16
N SER A 177 9.58 -8.96 -14.46
CA SER A 177 10.74 -8.49 -15.20
C SER A 177 10.89 -6.96 -15.14
N ARG A 178 9.80 -6.22 -15.40
CA ARG A 178 9.79 -4.75 -15.30
C ARG A 178 10.09 -4.24 -13.91
N GLN A 179 9.62 -4.94 -12.87
CA GLN A 179 9.92 -4.57 -11.48
C GLN A 179 11.39 -4.79 -11.14
N ILE A 180 11.97 -5.93 -11.54
CA ILE A 180 13.40 -6.22 -11.34
C ILE A 180 14.24 -5.14 -12.03
N GLU A 181 13.95 -4.83 -13.28
CA GLU A 181 14.68 -3.78 -14.03
C GLU A 181 14.58 -2.41 -13.33
N THR A 182 13.39 -2.04 -12.88
CA THR A 182 13.17 -0.76 -12.21
C THR A 182 13.93 -0.67 -10.89
N TRP A 183 13.87 -1.70 -10.04
CA TRP A 183 14.51 -1.69 -8.74
C TRP A 183 16.02 -1.87 -8.84
N SER A 184 16.52 -2.64 -9.82
CA SER A 184 17.96 -2.73 -10.13
C SER A 184 18.53 -1.36 -10.56
N ARG A 185 17.83 -0.65 -11.44
CA ARG A 185 18.24 0.69 -11.87
C ARG A 185 18.22 1.69 -10.70
N GLN A 186 17.19 1.66 -9.84
CA GLN A 186 17.10 2.54 -8.67
C GLN A 186 18.19 2.23 -7.65
N TYR A 187 18.47 0.95 -7.40
CA TYR A 187 19.55 0.52 -6.54
C TYR A 187 20.89 1.07 -7.05
N ARG A 188 21.22 0.81 -8.32
CA ARG A 188 22.48 1.28 -8.94
C ARG A 188 22.63 2.81 -8.89
N ALA A 189 21.55 3.55 -9.09
CA ALA A 189 21.57 5.01 -9.03
C ALA A 189 21.81 5.58 -7.62
N SER A 190 21.60 4.78 -6.57
CA SER A 190 21.73 5.19 -5.17
C SER A 190 22.80 4.41 -4.39
N GLU A 191 23.60 3.59 -5.06
CA GLU A 191 24.67 2.78 -4.42
C GLU A 191 25.57 3.65 -3.54
N THR A 192 25.78 3.19 -2.30
CA THR A 192 26.77 3.77 -1.36
C THR A 192 27.97 2.87 -1.19
N ASP A 193 27.76 1.55 -1.26
CA ASP A 193 28.76 0.53 -1.07
C ASP A 193 28.56 -0.64 -2.03
N ASN A 194 29.60 -1.44 -2.23
CA ASN A 194 29.51 -2.68 -2.99
C ASN A 194 28.91 -3.80 -2.12
N ILE A 195 27.63 -4.10 -2.31
CA ILE A 195 26.93 -5.19 -1.60
C ILE A 195 26.86 -6.41 -2.55
N GLU A 196 27.69 -7.43 -2.28
CA GLU A 196 27.83 -8.61 -3.15
C GLU A 196 26.49 -9.34 -3.33
N ALA A 197 25.73 -9.53 -2.25
CA ALA A 197 24.41 -10.16 -2.30
C ALA A 197 23.43 -9.41 -3.25
N MET A 198 23.45 -8.07 -3.27
CA MET A 198 22.65 -7.29 -4.21
C MET A 198 23.11 -7.47 -5.66
N ASN A 199 24.41 -7.53 -5.90
CA ASN A 199 24.95 -7.79 -7.25
C ASN A 199 24.50 -9.15 -7.76
N ASN A 200 24.64 -10.18 -6.92
CA ASN A 200 24.21 -11.54 -7.23
C ASN A 200 22.71 -11.62 -7.54
N LEU A 201 21.85 -10.94 -6.74
CA LEU A 201 20.42 -10.88 -6.97
C LEU A 201 20.04 -10.16 -8.28
N ILE A 202 20.72 -9.06 -8.61
CA ILE A 202 20.52 -8.33 -9.87
C ILE A 202 20.83 -9.20 -11.10
N GLU A 203 21.81 -10.08 -11.00
CA GLU A 203 22.17 -11.02 -12.07
C GLU A 203 21.26 -12.24 -12.11
N TRP A 204 20.94 -12.81 -10.95
CA TRP A 204 20.20 -14.07 -10.85
C TRP A 204 18.69 -13.93 -11.11
N LEU A 205 18.04 -12.93 -10.52
CA LEU A 205 16.59 -12.78 -10.59
C LEU A 205 16.02 -12.71 -12.02
N PRO A 206 16.60 -11.93 -12.96
CA PRO A 206 16.05 -11.85 -14.32
C PRO A 206 16.19 -13.15 -15.12
N GLN A 207 17.16 -14.00 -14.77
CA GLN A 207 17.42 -15.27 -15.46
C GLN A 207 16.53 -16.42 -14.95
N ASN A 208 15.87 -16.23 -13.80
CA ASN A 208 15.09 -17.28 -13.12
C ASN A 208 13.63 -16.91 -12.92
N ILE A 209 13.10 -15.95 -13.68
CA ILE A 209 11.69 -15.55 -13.59
C ILE A 209 10.80 -16.77 -13.84
N PRO A 210 9.87 -17.11 -12.93
CA PRO A 210 8.95 -18.20 -13.16
C PRO A 210 8.14 -18.03 -14.45
N ASN A 211 7.91 -19.12 -15.16
CA ASN A 211 7.09 -19.12 -16.38
C ASN A 211 5.59 -19.05 -16.02
N ASP A 212 5.21 -17.99 -15.36
CA ASP A 212 3.83 -17.65 -14.99
C ASP A 212 3.62 -16.15 -15.23
N ASP A 213 2.77 -15.79 -16.18
CA ASP A 213 2.47 -14.40 -16.55
C ASP A 213 1.03 -14.02 -16.18
N ALA A 214 0.56 -14.49 -15.03
CA ALA A 214 -0.75 -14.14 -14.51
C ALA A 214 -0.88 -12.62 -14.30
N THR A 215 -2.02 -12.07 -14.68
CA THR A 215 -2.32 -10.64 -14.53
C THR A 215 -3.59 -10.45 -13.70
N SER A 216 -3.52 -9.62 -12.68
CA SER A 216 -4.65 -9.20 -11.86
C SER A 216 -4.50 -7.71 -11.49
N ILE A 217 -5.52 -7.16 -10.81
CA ILE A 217 -5.35 -5.89 -10.10
C ILE A 217 -4.51 -6.17 -8.87
N VAL A 218 -3.39 -5.48 -8.73
CA VAL A 218 -2.52 -5.54 -7.54
C VAL A 218 -2.56 -4.22 -6.78
N HIS A 219 -2.46 -4.29 -5.47
CA HIS A 219 -2.46 -3.10 -4.61
C HIS A 219 -1.06 -2.46 -4.55
N GLY A 220 -0.02 -3.26 -4.44
CA GLY A 220 1.37 -2.82 -4.37
C GLY A 220 1.87 -2.39 -2.98
N ASP A 221 0.96 -2.10 -2.03
CA ASP A 221 1.27 -1.77 -0.62
C ASP A 221 0.15 -2.24 0.34
N PHE A 222 -0.24 -3.52 0.25
CA PHE A 222 -1.36 -4.09 1.01
C PHE A 222 -0.96 -4.36 2.46
N ARG A 223 -1.17 -3.39 3.37
CA ARG A 223 -0.77 -3.42 4.77
C ARG A 223 -1.93 -3.13 5.71
N LEU A 224 -1.77 -3.47 7.01
CA LEU A 224 -2.81 -3.24 8.03
C LEU A 224 -3.25 -1.78 8.13
N ASP A 225 -2.31 -0.87 8.07
CA ASP A 225 -2.52 0.58 8.16
C ASP A 225 -3.15 1.20 6.89
N ASN A 226 -3.25 0.42 5.79
CA ASN A 226 -3.98 0.78 4.59
C ASN A 226 -5.38 0.15 4.53
N MET A 227 -5.95 -0.22 5.68
CA MET A 227 -7.29 -0.80 5.78
C MET A 227 -8.07 -0.21 6.93
N ILE A 228 -9.39 -0.09 6.75
CA ILE A 228 -10.33 0.27 7.80
C ILE A 228 -11.06 -1.01 8.24
N TYR A 229 -11.08 -1.23 9.55
CA TYR A 229 -11.71 -2.39 10.18
C TYR A 229 -12.93 -1.99 11.00
N LYS A 230 -13.94 -2.84 10.99
CA LYS A 230 -15.09 -2.75 11.90
C LYS A 230 -15.51 -4.16 12.30
N ASN A 231 -15.59 -4.41 13.61
CA ASN A 231 -15.89 -5.75 14.14
C ASN A 231 -14.94 -6.84 13.59
N ASN A 232 -13.66 -6.54 13.48
CA ASN A 232 -12.60 -7.41 12.92
C ASN A 232 -12.72 -7.69 11.40
N GLU A 233 -13.66 -7.08 10.70
CA GLU A 233 -13.80 -7.20 9.24
C GLU A 233 -13.21 -5.98 8.53
N VAL A 234 -12.60 -6.20 7.37
CA VAL A 234 -12.16 -5.10 6.51
C VAL A 234 -13.38 -4.49 5.83
N ILE A 235 -13.65 -3.21 6.12
CA ILE A 235 -14.73 -2.44 5.51
C ILE A 235 -14.25 -1.46 4.45
N GLY A 236 -12.93 -1.24 4.34
CA GLY A 236 -12.34 -0.38 3.32
C GLY A 236 -10.86 -0.63 3.14
N VAL A 237 -10.42 -0.75 1.89
CA VAL A 237 -9.01 -0.75 1.48
C VAL A 237 -8.67 0.64 0.98
N LEU A 238 -7.56 1.19 1.47
CA LEU A 238 -7.10 2.56 1.24
C LEU A 238 -5.76 2.57 0.49
N ASP A 239 -5.37 3.75 0.02
CA ASP A 239 -4.05 4.05 -0.55
C ASP A 239 -3.70 3.25 -1.82
N TRP A 240 -4.51 3.46 -2.85
CA TRP A 240 -4.39 2.80 -4.15
C TRP A 240 -3.34 3.42 -5.08
N GLU A 241 -2.48 4.33 -4.59
CA GLU A 241 -1.53 5.08 -5.42
C GLU A 241 -0.51 4.18 -6.17
N LEU A 242 -0.14 3.03 -5.58
CA LEU A 242 0.78 2.05 -6.16
C LEU A 242 0.07 0.95 -6.96
N SER A 243 -1.26 0.95 -6.99
CA SER A 243 -2.04 -0.09 -7.65
C SER A 243 -1.88 -0.07 -9.18
N THR A 244 -1.92 -1.24 -9.76
CA THR A 244 -1.77 -1.43 -11.22
C THR A 244 -2.28 -2.81 -11.64
N LEU A 245 -2.17 -3.11 -12.94
CA LEU A 245 -2.20 -4.51 -13.39
C LEU A 245 -0.83 -5.15 -13.17
N GLY A 246 -0.79 -6.24 -12.43
CA GLY A 246 0.42 -6.90 -12.01
C GLY A 246 0.24 -8.38 -11.71
N HIS A 247 1.30 -9.01 -11.22
CA HIS A 247 1.31 -10.44 -10.92
C HIS A 247 0.77 -10.69 -9.49
N PRO A 248 -0.33 -11.46 -9.33
CA PRO A 248 -0.99 -11.63 -8.03
C PRO A 248 -0.10 -12.30 -6.98
N VAL A 249 0.73 -13.28 -7.37
CA VAL A 249 1.63 -13.95 -6.42
C VAL A 249 2.76 -13.01 -6.00
N ALA A 250 3.25 -12.13 -6.88
CA ALA A 250 4.23 -11.13 -6.50
C ALA A 250 3.67 -10.09 -5.50
N ASP A 251 2.39 -9.71 -5.63
CA ASP A 251 1.74 -8.81 -4.68
C ASP A 251 1.45 -9.51 -3.35
N PHE A 252 0.95 -10.74 -3.39
CA PHE A 252 0.70 -11.54 -2.19
C PHE A 252 1.99 -11.86 -1.42
N SER A 253 3.07 -12.23 -2.10
CA SER A 253 4.35 -12.49 -1.43
C SER A 253 4.99 -11.22 -0.86
N TYR A 254 4.80 -10.06 -1.49
CA TYR A 254 5.18 -8.78 -0.91
C TYR A 254 4.43 -8.49 0.40
N HIS A 255 3.14 -8.77 0.42
CA HIS A 255 2.33 -8.69 1.63
C HIS A 255 2.81 -9.66 2.73
N CYS A 256 3.33 -10.83 2.36
CA CYS A 256 3.85 -11.85 3.30
C CYS A 256 5.28 -11.59 3.79
N LEU A 257 5.95 -10.54 3.37
CA LEU A 257 7.34 -10.25 3.77
C LEU A 257 7.54 -10.17 5.29
N THR A 258 6.51 -9.77 6.03
CA THR A 258 6.58 -9.65 7.50
C THR A 258 7.08 -10.94 8.15
N TRP A 259 6.68 -12.13 7.67
CA TRP A 259 7.13 -13.42 8.23
C TRP A 259 8.63 -13.70 8.04
N ARG A 260 9.27 -13.09 7.03
CA ARG A 260 10.68 -13.29 6.68
C ARG A 260 11.58 -12.15 7.13
N THR A 261 11.04 -10.95 7.24
CA THR A 261 11.80 -9.73 7.53
C THR A 261 11.55 -9.18 8.93
N GLU A 262 10.66 -9.80 9.71
CA GLU A 262 10.35 -9.40 11.08
C GLU A 262 11.60 -9.17 11.94
N PRO A 263 12.59 -10.09 11.99
CA PRO A 263 13.80 -9.88 12.79
C PRO A 263 14.66 -8.68 12.35
N ILE A 264 14.47 -8.21 11.12
CA ILE A 264 15.25 -7.10 10.56
C ILE A 264 14.59 -5.75 10.89
N PHE A 265 13.27 -5.71 10.89
CA PHE A 265 12.51 -4.48 11.05
C PHE A 265 11.90 -4.29 12.43
N TYR A 266 11.55 -5.36 13.11
CA TYR A 266 10.75 -5.33 14.32
C TYR A 266 11.36 -6.16 15.45
N ASP A 267 11.40 -5.60 16.64
CA ASP A 267 11.68 -6.31 17.88
C ASP A 267 10.35 -6.68 18.57
N TYR A 268 9.54 -7.49 17.85
CA TYR A 268 8.26 -7.97 18.36
C TYR A 268 8.36 -9.38 18.94
N PRO A 269 7.46 -9.76 19.87
CA PRO A 269 7.21 -11.17 20.14
C PRO A 269 6.88 -11.89 18.83
N LYS A 270 7.39 -13.12 18.68
CA LYS A 270 7.17 -13.89 17.45
C LYS A 270 5.68 -13.91 17.11
N LEU A 271 5.34 -13.63 15.87
CA LEU A 271 3.94 -13.54 15.39
C LEU A 271 3.09 -14.76 15.81
N LYS A 272 3.70 -15.95 15.86
CA LYS A 272 3.08 -17.18 16.36
C LYS A 272 2.59 -17.07 17.81
N GLU A 273 3.35 -16.42 18.68
CA GLU A 273 3.00 -16.23 20.11
C GLU A 273 1.82 -15.27 20.24
N LEU A 274 1.71 -14.32 19.32
CA LEU A 274 0.58 -13.39 19.23
C LEU A 274 -0.69 -14.04 18.67
N GLY A 275 -0.62 -15.28 18.17
CA GLY A 275 -1.74 -15.98 17.55
C GLY A 275 -1.98 -15.62 16.08
N VAL A 276 -1.01 -14.96 15.45
CA VAL A 276 -1.04 -14.72 14.01
C VAL A 276 -0.78 -16.06 13.29
N PRO A 277 -1.51 -16.40 12.21
CA PRO A 277 -1.22 -17.57 11.40
C PRO A 277 0.24 -17.59 10.97
N ASN A 278 0.87 -18.76 10.91
CA ASN A 278 2.19 -18.87 10.32
C ASN A 278 2.15 -18.66 8.79
N GLU A 279 3.31 -18.49 8.17
CA GLU A 279 3.40 -18.22 6.72
C GLU A 279 2.74 -19.30 5.87
N VAL A 280 2.90 -20.58 6.22
CA VAL A 280 2.32 -21.71 5.47
C VAL A 280 0.80 -21.68 5.59
N GLU A 281 0.27 -21.60 6.80
CA GLU A 281 -1.19 -21.49 7.04
C GLU A 281 -1.80 -20.29 6.30
N TYR A 282 -1.10 -19.16 6.30
CA TYR A 282 -1.58 -17.95 5.66
C TYR A 282 -1.57 -18.05 4.13
N ARG A 283 -0.56 -18.72 3.58
CA ARG A 283 -0.43 -19.02 2.16
C ARG A 283 -1.49 -20.02 1.70
N ASP A 284 -1.76 -21.06 2.51
CA ASP A 284 -2.77 -22.08 2.19
C ASP A 284 -4.17 -21.45 2.13
N MET A 285 -4.52 -20.55 3.06
CA MET A 285 -5.78 -19.80 3.01
C MET A 285 -5.92 -19.00 1.70
N TYR A 286 -4.86 -18.36 1.23
CA TYR A 286 -4.88 -17.61 -0.02
C TYR A 286 -4.99 -18.56 -1.24
N SER A 287 -4.26 -19.66 -1.24
CA SER A 287 -4.33 -20.69 -2.29
C SER A 287 -5.74 -21.27 -2.41
N GLU A 288 -6.37 -21.59 -1.29
CA GLU A 288 -7.76 -22.06 -1.26
C GLU A 288 -8.74 -21.03 -1.82
N ALA A 289 -8.59 -19.77 -1.43
CA ALA A 289 -9.48 -18.68 -1.86
C ALA A 289 -9.32 -18.28 -3.33
N THR A 290 -8.14 -18.50 -3.93
CA THR A 290 -7.82 -18.08 -5.30
C THR A 290 -7.72 -19.25 -6.30
N GLY A 291 -7.58 -20.48 -5.82
CA GLY A 291 -7.29 -21.67 -6.64
C GLY A 291 -5.86 -21.68 -7.19
N LYS A 292 -4.95 -20.83 -6.69
CA LYS A 292 -3.56 -20.73 -7.17
C LYS A 292 -2.64 -21.63 -6.35
N ASP A 293 -1.81 -22.43 -7.04
CA ASP A 293 -0.71 -23.14 -6.39
C ASP A 293 0.49 -22.18 -6.20
N LEU A 294 0.85 -21.97 -4.95
CA LEU A 294 1.98 -21.11 -4.58
C LEU A 294 3.25 -21.89 -4.27
N SER A 295 3.21 -23.22 -4.26
CA SER A 295 4.31 -24.05 -3.76
C SER A 295 5.56 -23.98 -4.64
N ALA A 296 5.40 -24.01 -5.96
CA ALA A 296 6.50 -24.17 -6.91
C ALA A 296 7.46 -22.96 -6.98
N ASN A 297 6.94 -21.75 -6.81
CA ASN A 297 7.71 -20.52 -7.10
C ASN A 297 7.76 -19.54 -5.91
N TRP A 298 7.30 -19.97 -4.75
CA TRP A 298 7.16 -19.10 -3.57
C TRP A 298 8.46 -18.46 -3.15
N GLU A 299 9.54 -19.24 -3.04
CA GLU A 299 10.84 -18.75 -2.61
C GLU A 299 11.44 -17.75 -3.61
N TYR A 300 11.17 -17.91 -4.91
CA TYR A 300 11.56 -16.92 -5.91
C TYR A 300 10.88 -15.56 -5.63
N TYR A 301 9.56 -15.55 -5.42
CA TYR A 301 8.82 -14.31 -5.17
C TYR A 301 9.20 -13.67 -3.82
N MET A 302 9.55 -14.48 -2.82
CA MET A 302 10.06 -13.96 -1.55
C MET A 302 11.43 -13.30 -1.73
N ALA A 303 12.39 -13.96 -2.40
CA ALA A 303 13.70 -13.38 -2.71
C ALA A 303 13.57 -12.08 -3.53
N PHE A 304 12.73 -12.09 -4.57
CA PHE A 304 12.44 -10.91 -5.39
C PHE A 304 11.89 -9.74 -4.57
N ASN A 305 10.93 -9.98 -3.69
CA ASN A 305 10.33 -8.91 -2.91
C ASN A 305 11.25 -8.40 -1.79
N ILE A 306 12.07 -9.26 -1.16
CA ILE A 306 13.09 -8.80 -0.21
C ILE A 306 14.14 -7.96 -0.94
N PHE A 307 14.58 -8.37 -2.14
CA PHE A 307 15.44 -7.55 -3.02
C PHE A 307 14.82 -6.17 -3.30
N LYS A 308 13.53 -6.11 -3.64
CA LYS A 308 12.80 -4.84 -3.85
C LYS A 308 12.89 -3.95 -2.61
N VAL A 309 12.65 -4.51 -1.42
CA VAL A 309 12.73 -3.74 -0.16
C VAL A 309 14.15 -3.30 0.14
N ALA A 310 15.15 -4.14 -0.11
CA ALA A 310 16.57 -3.77 0.00
C ALA A 310 16.91 -2.58 -0.92
N ALA A 311 16.44 -2.58 -2.17
CA ALA A 311 16.63 -1.47 -3.10
C ALA A 311 15.94 -0.17 -2.63
N ILE A 312 14.77 -0.27 -1.98
CA ILE A 312 14.10 0.88 -1.35
C ILE A 312 14.96 1.44 -0.20
N CYS A 313 15.49 0.57 0.68
CA CYS A 313 16.37 0.98 1.77
C CYS A 313 17.65 1.62 1.24
N GLN A 314 18.25 1.08 0.19
CA GLN A 314 19.40 1.71 -0.48
C GLN A 314 19.06 3.12 -0.99
N GLY A 315 17.91 3.32 -1.59
CA GLY A 315 17.45 4.65 -2.02
C GLY A 315 17.29 5.65 -0.86
N ILE A 316 16.93 5.17 0.34
CA ILE A 316 16.92 5.99 1.56
C ILE A 316 18.34 6.34 1.98
N LEU A 317 19.26 5.35 1.99
CA LEU A 317 20.67 5.54 2.37
C LEU A 317 21.36 6.53 1.41
N GLY A 318 21.11 6.42 0.10
CA GLY A 318 21.59 7.37 -0.89
C GLY A 318 21.15 8.82 -0.59
N ARG A 319 19.90 9.03 -0.21
CA ARG A 319 19.40 10.36 0.19
C ARG A 319 20.04 10.88 1.50
N VAL A 320 20.37 9.98 2.43
CA VAL A 320 21.14 10.36 3.64
C VAL A 320 22.53 10.86 3.25
N ARG A 321 23.24 10.09 2.41
CA ARG A 321 24.55 10.50 1.87
C ARG A 321 24.50 11.87 1.18
N ASP A 322 23.47 12.09 0.38
CA ASP A 322 23.30 13.34 -0.39
C ASP A 322 22.72 14.51 0.45
N GLY A 323 22.48 14.31 1.76
CA GLY A 323 21.94 15.32 2.67
C GLY A 323 20.48 15.72 2.38
N THR A 324 19.73 14.93 1.62
CA THR A 324 18.34 15.20 1.20
C THR A 324 17.29 14.38 1.96
N ALA A 325 17.72 13.58 2.94
CA ALA A 325 16.81 12.79 3.77
C ALA A 325 16.06 13.68 4.77
N ALA A 326 14.73 13.62 4.76
CA ALA A 326 13.88 14.45 5.64
C ALA A 326 13.65 13.85 7.04
N ASN A 327 13.89 12.53 7.23
CA ASN A 327 13.60 11.83 8.48
C ASN A 327 14.88 11.57 9.28
N LYS A 328 14.87 11.88 10.59
CA LYS A 328 15.99 11.62 11.51
C LYS A 328 16.41 10.14 11.63
N HIS A 329 15.49 9.22 11.34
CA HIS A 329 15.74 7.74 11.34
C HIS A 329 16.06 7.19 9.94
N ALA A 330 16.30 8.06 8.96
CA ALA A 330 16.55 7.62 7.58
C ALA A 330 17.79 6.74 7.46
N GLU A 331 18.86 7.06 8.22
CA GLU A 331 20.10 6.29 8.19
C GLU A 331 19.90 4.86 8.71
N GLU A 332 19.32 4.72 9.91
CA GLU A 332 19.01 3.40 10.49
C GLU A 332 18.17 2.55 9.53
N ARG A 333 17.19 3.18 8.90
CA ARG A 333 16.33 2.54 7.92
C ARG A 333 17.07 2.15 6.66
N GLY A 334 17.92 3.03 6.15
CA GLY A 334 18.75 2.78 4.98
C GLY A 334 19.71 1.62 5.20
N MET A 335 20.31 1.52 6.39
CA MET A 335 21.22 0.44 6.78
C MET A 335 20.59 -0.96 6.76
N LYS A 336 19.25 -1.07 6.75
CA LYS A 336 18.57 -2.36 6.58
C LYS A 336 18.82 -3.00 5.21
N VAL A 337 19.39 -2.27 4.24
CA VAL A 337 19.79 -2.83 2.93
C VAL A 337 20.68 -4.06 3.11
N TYR A 338 21.65 -4.03 4.03
CA TYR A 338 22.60 -5.12 4.22
C TYR A 338 21.94 -6.42 4.67
N PRO A 339 21.25 -6.48 5.83
CA PRO A 339 20.62 -7.73 6.27
C PRO A 339 19.48 -8.19 5.32
N LEU A 340 18.81 -7.29 4.60
CA LEU A 340 17.82 -7.67 3.62
C LEU A 340 18.45 -8.31 2.38
N ALA A 341 19.56 -7.78 1.89
CA ALA A 341 20.29 -8.35 0.76
C ALA A 341 20.75 -9.78 1.06
N GLU A 342 21.37 -9.97 2.24
CA GLU A 342 21.81 -11.29 2.71
C GLU A 342 20.63 -12.26 2.88
N ALA A 343 19.52 -11.82 3.46
CA ALA A 343 18.32 -12.64 3.61
C ALA A 343 17.77 -13.09 2.24
N ALA A 344 17.68 -12.19 1.27
CA ALA A 344 17.21 -12.53 -0.07
C ALA A 344 18.16 -13.49 -0.79
N TRP A 345 19.46 -13.26 -0.69
CA TRP A 345 20.46 -14.11 -1.34
C TRP A 345 20.51 -15.51 -0.70
N SER A 346 20.42 -15.61 0.62
CA SER A 346 20.33 -16.89 1.34
C SER A 346 19.12 -17.74 0.91
N ILE A 347 17.99 -17.12 0.56
CA ILE A 347 16.85 -17.85 -0.02
C ILE A 347 17.26 -18.49 -1.35
N VAL A 348 17.98 -17.78 -2.21
CA VAL A 348 18.44 -18.31 -3.49
C VAL A 348 19.42 -19.47 -3.28
N GLU A 349 20.40 -19.30 -2.40
CA GLU A 349 21.41 -20.34 -2.13
C GLU A 349 20.82 -21.63 -1.57
N ASN A 350 19.83 -21.51 -0.68
CA ASN A 350 19.23 -22.66 -0.02
C ASN A 350 18.18 -23.41 -0.86
N ASN A 351 17.60 -22.79 -1.89
CA ASN A 351 16.48 -23.38 -2.63
C ASN A 351 16.77 -23.60 -4.13
N PHE A 352 17.81 -22.96 -4.70
CA PHE A 352 18.02 -22.96 -6.16
C PHE A 352 19.47 -23.28 -6.56
N LYS A 353 20.39 -23.42 -5.63
CA LYS A 353 21.77 -23.88 -5.82
C LYS A 353 21.97 -25.21 -5.10
#